data_4224efa1050cfa0e4d1407eaff565d8a
#
_entry.id   4224efa1050cfa0e4d1407eaff565d8a
#
_cell.length_a   1.000
_cell.length_b   1.000
_cell.length_c   1.000
_cell.angle_alpha   90.00
_cell.angle_beta   90.00
_cell.angle_gamma   90.00
#
_symmetry.space_group_name_H-M   'P 1'
#
loop_
_entity.id
_entity.type
_entity.pdbx_description
1 polymer ?
#
loop_
_entity_poly.entity_id
_entity_poly.type
_entity_poly.pdbx_seq_one_letter_code
_entity_poly.pdbx_strand_id
1 'polypeptide(L)'
;MMKLIRLVKLTLGGLLCLFSVSSFAATGWCTTVTGTKIYNFPFVKQYDNPADNKAGMYFHQTYQWNLAANYAANCDCTASANTFYKAVVPGNLTATRDFDGLHFYSINKYLEVATELYVGGNLKEWVATPFPNVDNLFPSACSGVTNWISGANGYVSLYFTRPFVGQVVIPSTKILDLYGTKVSGSYGGMPMSSVYMSGSVTVPQSCEINAGQVINVKFGNIMSNDIKNPGEIANGFTPKVVDMTLACNNISNGVVVSLSFSGEPSGGDPTALKTDNNDIGVRVRDANGNIVPPVNGNLPVTFDYSSQTGTSSMSLAPMNVTGNPPAIGQFNAVATINAEIN
;
A
#
# COMPACT_ATOMS: atom_id res chain seq x y z
N MET A 1 64.49 28.07 92.99
CA MET A 1 64.46 28.50 91.64
C MET A 1 63.97 27.28 90.80
N MET A 2 62.71 27.29 90.41
CA MET A 2 62.09 26.18 89.68
C MET A 2 62.23 26.37 88.16
N LYS A 3 62.77 25.35 87.51
CA LYS A 3 62.78 25.32 86.02
C LYS A 3 61.62 24.45 85.56
N LEU A 4 60.70 25.02 84.87
CA LEU A 4 59.51 24.42 84.27
C LEU A 4 59.94 23.76 82.95
N ILE A 5 59.81 22.41 82.89
CA ILE A 5 59.99 21.67 81.62
C ILE A 5 58.65 21.53 80.95
N ARG A 6 58.47 22.18 79.79
CA ARG A 6 57.29 22.01 78.90
C ARG A 6 57.49 20.81 77.99
N LEU A 7 56.64 19.84 78.18
CA LEU A 7 56.50 18.66 77.28
C LEU A 7 55.71 19.13 76.00
N VAL A 8 56.39 19.06 74.87
CA VAL A 8 55.70 19.25 73.56
C VAL A 8 55.21 17.88 73.09
N LYS A 9 53.90 17.71 73.06
CA LYS A 9 53.26 16.53 72.49
C LYS A 9 53.17 16.76 70.96
N LEU A 10 53.95 16.00 70.15
CA LEU A 10 53.80 15.90 68.72
C LEU A 10 52.55 15.04 68.44
N THR A 11 51.46 15.63 67.97
CA THR A 11 50.31 14.90 67.41
C THR A 11 50.59 14.64 65.94
N LEU A 12 50.87 13.39 65.60
CA LEU A 12 50.98 12.90 64.25
C LEU A 12 49.60 12.79 63.66
N GLY A 13 49.13 13.80 62.93
CA GLY A 13 47.86 13.79 62.18
C GLY A 13 48.02 12.95 60.93
N GLY A 14 47.59 11.72 60.97
CA GLY A 14 47.46 10.89 59.76
C GLY A 14 46.40 11.47 58.81
N LEU A 15 46.86 12.04 57.70
CA LEU A 15 45.99 12.45 56.59
C LEU A 15 45.56 11.20 55.84
N LEU A 16 44.37 10.64 56.20
CA LEU A 16 43.74 9.59 55.43
C LEU A 16 43.16 10.20 54.14
N CYS A 17 43.90 10.14 53.03
CA CYS A 17 43.38 10.40 51.69
C CYS A 17 42.35 9.32 51.33
N LEU A 18 41.08 9.58 51.55
CA LEU A 18 39.98 8.81 50.98
C LEU A 18 40.00 8.98 49.45
N PHE A 19 40.73 8.09 48.77
CA PHE A 19 40.53 7.90 47.34
C PHE A 19 39.11 7.37 47.16
N SER A 20 38.13 8.25 46.88
CA SER A 20 36.84 7.87 46.37
C SER A 20 37.06 7.29 44.95
N VAL A 21 37.16 5.96 44.90
CA VAL A 21 37.09 5.23 43.65
C VAL A 21 35.66 5.45 43.12
N SER A 22 35.49 6.34 42.19
CA SER A 22 34.25 6.45 41.47
C SER A 22 34.06 5.16 40.70
N SER A 23 33.34 4.20 41.27
CA SER A 23 32.91 3.03 40.52
C SER A 23 31.88 3.52 39.52
N PHE A 24 32.28 3.65 38.28
CA PHE A 24 31.29 3.82 37.19
C PHE A 24 30.45 2.54 37.18
N ALA A 25 29.21 2.67 37.55
CA ALA A 25 28.25 1.58 37.38
C ALA A 25 28.14 1.27 35.90
N ALA A 26 28.20 -0.01 35.53
CA ALA A 26 28.00 -0.44 34.15
C ALA A 26 26.66 0.03 33.64
N THR A 27 26.61 0.58 32.43
CA THR A 27 25.40 1.19 31.83
C THR A 27 24.36 0.12 31.45
N GLY A 28 24.81 -1.10 31.23
CA GLY A 28 24.01 -2.22 30.74
C GLY A 28 23.82 -2.20 29.21
N TRP A 29 24.17 -1.11 28.55
CA TRP A 29 23.85 -0.90 27.14
C TRP A 29 24.49 -1.94 26.23
N CYS A 30 23.67 -2.49 25.30
CA CYS A 30 24.14 -3.40 24.27
C CYS A 30 24.38 -2.64 22.97
N THR A 31 25.61 -2.67 22.48
CA THR A 31 26.05 -1.98 21.26
C THR A 31 26.56 -2.99 20.23
N THR A 32 26.20 -2.78 18.98
CA THR A 32 26.67 -3.59 17.86
C THR A 32 28.10 -3.23 17.48
N VAL A 33 28.88 -4.24 17.08
CA VAL A 33 30.30 -4.08 16.73
C VAL A 33 30.48 -3.28 15.43
N THR A 34 29.57 -3.47 14.47
CA THR A 34 29.66 -2.89 13.12
C THR A 34 28.63 -1.79 12.85
N GLY A 35 28.05 -1.20 13.90
CA GLY A 35 26.92 -0.28 13.79
C GLY A 35 25.58 -0.99 13.71
N THR A 36 24.48 -0.23 13.72
CA THR A 36 23.11 -0.77 13.73
C THR A 36 22.89 -1.82 12.64
N LYS A 37 22.41 -2.99 13.01
CA LYS A 37 22.04 -4.02 12.05
C LYS A 37 20.79 -3.61 11.28
N ILE A 38 20.86 -3.58 9.96
CA ILE A 38 19.72 -3.28 9.11
C ILE A 38 19.09 -4.60 8.64
N TYR A 39 17.79 -4.71 8.88
CA TYR A 39 16.92 -5.76 8.37
C TYR A 39 15.96 -5.17 7.35
N ASN A 40 15.99 -5.70 6.12
CA ASN A 40 15.07 -5.30 5.06
C ASN A 40 14.24 -6.50 4.66
N PHE A 41 12.93 -6.34 4.54
CA PHE A 41 12.05 -7.38 4.02
C PHE A 41 11.08 -6.84 2.97
N PRO A 42 10.72 -7.67 1.95
CA PRO A 42 9.68 -7.34 0.99
C PRO A 42 8.32 -7.66 1.61
N PHE A 43 7.41 -6.68 1.60
CA PHE A 43 6.01 -6.86 1.97
C PHE A 43 5.18 -6.84 0.70
N VAL A 44 4.87 -8.02 0.15
CA VAL A 44 4.03 -8.15 -1.06
C VAL A 44 2.78 -8.93 -0.71
N LYS A 45 1.63 -8.28 -0.84
CA LYS A 45 0.32 -8.87 -0.56
C LYS A 45 -0.67 -8.59 -1.67
N GLN A 46 -1.49 -9.59 -1.97
CA GLN A 46 -2.63 -9.50 -2.88
C GLN A 46 -3.90 -9.92 -2.15
N TYR A 47 -4.97 -9.16 -2.35
CA TYR A 47 -6.29 -9.39 -1.77
C TYR A 47 -7.31 -9.47 -2.90
N ASP A 48 -7.78 -10.67 -3.21
CA ASP A 48 -8.66 -10.94 -4.35
C ASP A 48 -10.15 -10.78 -4.02
N ASN A 49 -10.51 -10.84 -2.73
CA ASN A 49 -11.90 -10.70 -2.31
C ASN A 49 -12.32 -9.22 -2.33
N PRO A 50 -13.38 -8.82 -3.05
CA PRO A 50 -13.89 -7.44 -3.09
C PRO A 50 -14.21 -6.86 -1.71
N ALA A 51 -14.65 -7.68 -0.78
CA ALA A 51 -14.98 -7.25 0.58
C ALA A 51 -13.76 -6.76 1.37
N ASP A 52 -12.54 -7.12 0.96
CA ASP A 52 -11.30 -6.73 1.60
C ASP A 52 -10.87 -5.31 1.20
N ASN A 53 -11.30 -4.81 0.04
CA ASN A 53 -10.93 -3.48 -0.44
C ASN A 53 -11.90 -2.39 0.03
N LYS A 54 -11.99 -2.18 1.33
CA LYS A 54 -12.83 -1.15 1.93
C LYS A 54 -12.15 -0.46 3.10
N ALA A 55 -12.60 0.75 3.40
CA ALA A 55 -12.19 1.46 4.60
C ALA A 55 -12.58 0.67 5.85
N GLY A 56 -11.67 0.58 6.81
CA GLY A 56 -11.88 -0.14 8.06
C GLY A 56 -11.49 -1.61 8.02
N MET A 57 -11.04 -2.14 6.87
CA MET A 57 -10.60 -3.53 6.79
C MET A 57 -9.26 -3.73 7.50
N TYR A 58 -9.21 -4.73 8.34
CA TYR A 58 -8.09 -5.08 9.20
C TYR A 58 -7.64 -6.52 8.98
N PHE A 59 -6.34 -6.72 8.88
CA PHE A 59 -5.70 -8.02 8.70
C PHE A 59 -4.64 -8.22 9.77
N HIS A 60 -4.96 -9.01 10.79
CA HIS A 60 -4.04 -9.34 11.88
C HIS A 60 -2.93 -10.26 11.37
N GLN A 61 -1.66 -9.95 11.73
CA GLN A 61 -0.48 -10.77 11.41
C GLN A 61 -0.44 -11.25 9.95
N THR A 62 -0.84 -10.37 9.00
CA THR A 62 -0.99 -10.73 7.59
C THR A 62 0.31 -11.07 6.88
N TYR A 63 1.45 -10.68 7.48
CA TYR A 63 2.78 -10.97 6.95
C TYR A 63 3.78 -11.20 8.08
N GLN A 64 4.58 -12.25 7.99
CA GLN A 64 5.70 -12.51 8.90
C GLN A 64 7.02 -12.23 8.17
N TRP A 65 7.87 -11.37 8.76
CA TRP A 65 9.27 -11.37 8.37
C TRP A 65 10.06 -12.30 9.29
N ASN A 66 10.95 -13.10 8.71
CA ASN A 66 11.85 -14.00 9.41
C ASN A 66 13.18 -14.05 8.66
N LEU A 67 14.14 -13.26 9.13
CA LEU A 67 15.43 -13.03 8.47
C LEU A 67 16.53 -13.71 9.26
N ALA A 68 17.17 -14.71 8.69
CA ALA A 68 18.18 -15.55 9.34
C ALA A 68 19.57 -14.89 9.47
N ALA A 69 19.65 -13.56 9.56
CA ALA A 69 20.92 -12.84 9.60
C ALA A 69 21.28 -12.39 11.02
N ASN A 70 22.39 -12.87 11.53
CA ASN A 70 22.93 -12.51 12.82
C ASN A 70 23.77 -11.22 12.77
N TYR A 71 24.00 -10.63 13.92
CA TYR A 71 24.97 -9.56 14.12
C TYR A 71 25.72 -9.72 15.46
N ALA A 72 26.90 -9.15 15.53
CA ALA A 72 27.74 -9.17 16.72
C ALA A 72 27.47 -7.92 17.58
N ALA A 73 27.25 -8.11 18.87
CA ALA A 73 27.10 -7.00 19.80
C ALA A 73 27.74 -7.33 21.17
N ASN A 74 28.08 -6.30 21.89
CA ASN A 74 28.61 -6.35 23.24
C ASN A 74 27.77 -5.51 24.18
N CYS A 75 27.54 -5.99 25.42
CA CYS A 75 26.83 -5.23 26.43
C CYS A 75 27.80 -4.80 27.54
N ASP A 76 27.67 -3.55 28.00
CA ASP A 76 28.43 -3.02 29.14
C ASP A 76 27.83 -3.50 30.45
N CYS A 77 28.31 -4.65 30.97
CA CYS A 77 27.82 -5.24 32.18
C CYS A 77 28.90 -6.09 32.89
N THR A 78 28.74 -6.33 34.18
CA THR A 78 29.75 -6.99 35.02
C THR A 78 29.37 -8.44 35.46
N ALA A 79 28.08 -8.78 35.32
CA ALA A 79 27.55 -10.10 35.71
C ALA A 79 26.48 -10.56 34.73
N SER A 80 26.21 -11.86 34.68
CA SER A 80 25.10 -12.42 33.91
C SER A 80 23.79 -11.76 34.31
N ALA A 81 23.03 -11.29 33.31
CA ALA A 81 21.74 -10.66 33.51
C ALA A 81 20.81 -10.96 32.34
N ASN A 82 19.51 -10.78 32.55
CA ASN A 82 18.53 -10.81 31.50
C ASN A 82 18.79 -9.69 30.47
N THR A 83 18.28 -9.84 29.26
CA THR A 83 18.30 -8.75 28.30
C THR A 83 16.92 -8.10 28.26
N PHE A 84 16.90 -6.79 28.44
CA PHE A 84 15.72 -5.96 28.30
C PHE A 84 15.75 -5.30 26.93
N TYR A 85 14.61 -5.28 26.27
CA TYR A 85 14.43 -4.66 24.96
C TYR A 85 13.49 -3.47 25.00
N LYS A 86 13.80 -2.46 24.20
CA LYS A 86 12.92 -1.33 23.88
C LYS A 86 12.77 -1.27 22.37
N ALA A 87 11.52 -1.25 21.89
CA ALA A 87 11.21 -1.06 20.50
C ALA A 87 10.57 0.32 20.28
N VAL A 88 11.05 1.04 19.28
CA VAL A 88 10.59 2.40 18.96
C VAL A 88 10.19 2.46 17.50
N VAL A 89 9.01 3.00 17.20
CA VAL A 89 8.62 3.36 15.85
C VAL A 89 9.22 4.71 15.51
N PRO A 90 9.88 4.87 14.34
CA PRO A 90 10.54 6.12 13.96
C PRO A 90 9.57 7.29 13.85
N GLY A 91 10.02 8.49 14.24
CA GLY A 91 9.18 9.69 14.27
C GLY A 91 8.75 10.24 12.89
N ASN A 92 9.23 9.64 11.79
CA ASN A 92 8.73 9.93 10.45
C ASN A 92 7.41 9.19 10.11
N LEU A 93 6.97 8.26 10.94
CA LEU A 93 5.66 7.61 10.83
C LEU A 93 4.69 8.25 11.82
N THR A 94 3.51 8.63 11.32
CA THR A 94 2.47 9.24 12.13
C THR A 94 1.61 8.17 12.76
N ALA A 95 1.49 8.19 14.11
CA ALA A 95 0.55 7.33 14.83
C ALA A 95 -0.89 7.72 14.47
N THR A 96 -1.74 6.74 14.22
CA THR A 96 -3.11 6.96 13.73
C THR A 96 -4.18 6.44 14.68
N ARG A 97 -4.04 5.20 15.14
CA ARG A 97 -5.02 4.55 16.02
C ARG A 97 -4.42 3.44 16.87
N ASP A 98 -5.12 3.12 17.93
CA ASP A 98 -4.95 1.87 18.67
C ASP A 98 -6.14 0.97 18.34
N PHE A 99 -5.87 -0.25 17.93
CA PHE A 99 -6.89 -1.22 17.57
C PHE A 99 -6.39 -2.65 17.83
N ASP A 100 -7.22 -3.47 18.46
CA ASP A 100 -6.93 -4.88 18.78
C ASP A 100 -5.60 -5.08 19.55
N GLY A 101 -5.29 -4.16 20.48
CA GLY A 101 -4.03 -4.19 21.24
C GLY A 101 -2.78 -3.77 20.48
N LEU A 102 -2.93 -3.32 19.24
CA LEU A 102 -1.85 -2.88 18.35
C LEU A 102 -1.90 -1.36 18.13
N HIS A 103 -0.72 -0.77 17.93
CA HIS A 103 -0.54 0.65 17.61
C HIS A 103 -0.29 0.80 16.11
N PHE A 104 -1.19 1.48 15.38
CA PHE A 104 -1.10 1.66 13.93
C PHE A 104 -0.45 2.98 13.55
N TYR A 105 0.35 2.92 12.47
CA TYR A 105 1.07 4.04 11.90
C TYR A 105 0.79 4.16 10.41
N SER A 106 0.59 5.39 9.93
CA SER A 106 0.35 5.66 8.52
C SER A 106 1.59 5.39 7.68
N ILE A 107 1.47 4.54 6.66
CA ILE A 107 2.47 4.33 5.62
C ILE A 107 2.19 5.23 4.42
N ASN A 108 0.94 5.38 4.07
CA ASN A 108 0.46 6.27 3.01
C ASN A 108 -1.04 6.56 3.21
N LYS A 109 -1.66 7.26 2.25
CA LYS A 109 -3.08 7.64 2.35
C LYS A 109 -4.07 6.47 2.33
N TYR A 110 -3.64 5.26 2.01
CA TYR A 110 -4.48 4.06 1.90
C TYR A 110 -4.25 3.05 3.01
N LEU A 111 -3.02 3.00 3.55
CA LEU A 111 -2.54 1.91 4.38
C LEU A 111 -1.95 2.40 5.69
N GLU A 112 -2.31 1.73 6.76
CA GLU A 112 -1.68 1.83 8.07
C GLU A 112 -1.14 0.44 8.46
N VAL A 113 -0.03 0.43 9.19
CA VAL A 113 0.60 -0.80 9.69
C VAL A 113 0.81 -0.75 11.18
N ALA A 114 0.68 -1.91 11.80
CA ALA A 114 1.16 -2.19 13.14
C ALA A 114 2.12 -3.37 13.09
N THR A 115 3.05 -3.43 14.04
CA THR A 115 4.04 -4.50 14.09
C THR A 115 4.10 -5.16 15.46
N GLU A 116 4.43 -6.44 15.44
CA GLU A 116 4.76 -7.23 16.61
C GLU A 116 6.15 -7.82 16.42
N LEU A 117 6.99 -7.73 17.45
CA LEU A 117 8.35 -8.23 17.41
C LEU A 117 8.48 -9.48 18.26
N TYR A 118 9.15 -10.52 17.75
CA TYR A 118 9.46 -11.69 18.55
C TYR A 118 10.56 -11.41 19.55
N VAL A 119 10.25 -11.55 20.84
CA VAL A 119 11.21 -11.50 21.93
C VAL A 119 11.51 -12.93 22.39
N GLY A 120 12.73 -13.39 22.09
CA GLY A 120 13.19 -14.73 22.40
C GLY A 120 13.56 -14.91 23.88
N GLY A 121 14.60 -15.72 24.16
CA GLY A 121 14.98 -16.09 25.49
C GLY A 121 14.02 -17.12 26.10
N ASN A 122 13.60 -16.93 27.35
CA ASN A 122 12.55 -17.72 27.99
C ASN A 122 11.15 -17.11 27.83
N LEU A 123 11.06 -15.84 27.47
CA LEU A 123 9.77 -15.16 27.19
C LEU A 123 9.05 -15.81 26.01
N LYS A 124 9.70 -15.88 24.83
CA LYS A 124 9.21 -16.52 23.59
C LYS A 124 7.83 -16.00 23.12
N GLU A 125 7.65 -14.69 23.18
CA GLU A 125 6.38 -14.03 22.84
C GLU A 125 6.52 -13.04 21.69
N TRP A 126 5.39 -12.79 21.01
CA TRP A 126 5.21 -11.70 20.08
C TRP A 126 4.71 -10.48 20.84
N VAL A 127 5.45 -9.38 20.80
CA VAL A 127 5.17 -8.17 21.56
C VAL A 127 4.80 -7.04 20.61
N ALA A 128 3.63 -6.46 20.81
CA ALA A 128 3.19 -5.30 20.04
C ALA A 128 4.15 -4.12 20.23
N THR A 129 4.51 -3.46 19.13
CA THR A 129 5.42 -2.31 19.15
C THR A 129 4.63 -0.99 19.00
N PRO A 130 5.11 0.11 19.60
CA PRO A 130 6.32 0.25 20.41
C PRO A 130 6.16 -0.31 21.83
N PHE A 131 7.27 -0.70 22.43
CA PHE A 131 7.30 -1.04 23.85
C PHE A 131 8.53 -0.42 24.53
N PRO A 132 8.39 0.04 25.81
CA PRO A 132 9.45 0.78 26.48
C PRO A 132 10.50 -0.10 27.14
N ASN A 133 10.12 -1.32 27.58
CA ASN A 133 11.01 -2.21 28.32
C ASN A 133 10.40 -3.60 28.46
N VAL A 134 10.95 -4.60 27.78
CA VAL A 134 10.50 -6.00 27.81
C VAL A 134 11.66 -6.90 28.18
N ASP A 135 11.51 -7.69 29.24
CA ASP A 135 12.50 -8.66 29.73
C ASP A 135 12.41 -9.97 28.92
N ASN A 136 13.53 -10.47 28.41
CA ASN A 136 13.58 -11.75 27.71
C ASN A 136 13.60 -12.98 28.67
N LEU A 137 13.62 -12.76 29.97
CA LEU A 137 13.61 -13.76 31.03
C LEU A 137 14.76 -14.81 30.93
N PHE A 138 15.84 -14.43 30.24
CA PHE A 138 16.98 -15.31 30.00
C PHE A 138 18.30 -14.66 30.43
N PRO A 139 18.88 -15.07 31.55
CA PRO A 139 20.20 -14.58 31.98
C PRO A 139 21.29 -15.12 31.04
N SER A 140 22.04 -14.21 30.46
CA SER A 140 23.18 -14.53 29.61
C SER A 140 24.42 -13.78 30.05
N ALA A 141 25.59 -14.37 29.73
CA ALA A 141 26.89 -13.86 30.16
C ALA A 141 27.14 -12.42 29.67
N CYS A 142 27.90 -11.69 30.48
CA CYS A 142 28.33 -10.32 30.27
C CYS A 142 29.79 -10.23 29.77
N SER A 143 30.27 -11.20 29.06
CA SER A 143 31.67 -11.20 28.61
C SER A 143 31.79 -11.21 27.10
N GLY A 144 32.35 -10.14 26.56
CA GLY A 144 32.79 -10.05 25.19
C GLY A 144 31.63 -9.93 24.17
N VAL A 145 32.02 -10.10 22.92
CA VAL A 145 31.11 -10.00 21.77
C VAL A 145 30.32 -11.32 21.64
N THR A 146 29.01 -11.21 21.51
CA THR A 146 28.08 -12.32 21.29
C THR A 146 27.27 -12.14 20.03
N ASN A 147 26.71 -13.24 19.52
CA ASN A 147 25.84 -13.21 18.33
C ASN A 147 24.38 -12.99 18.70
N TRP A 148 23.74 -12.07 17.99
CA TRP A 148 22.37 -11.65 18.19
C TRP A 148 21.55 -11.82 16.91
N ILE A 149 20.25 -12.05 17.07
CA ILE A 149 19.28 -12.13 15.99
C ILE A 149 18.06 -11.22 16.27
N SER A 150 18.08 -10.45 17.35
CA SER A 150 16.97 -9.61 17.79
C SER A 150 16.58 -8.59 16.72
N GLY A 151 15.30 -8.50 16.41
CA GLY A 151 14.77 -7.68 15.31
C GLY A 151 14.56 -8.42 13.99
N ALA A 152 15.13 -9.64 13.84
CA ALA A 152 15.05 -10.41 12.61
C ALA A 152 13.67 -11.07 12.36
N ASN A 153 12.81 -11.13 13.37
CA ASN A 153 11.54 -11.86 13.28
C ASN A 153 10.40 -11.05 13.89
N GLY A 154 9.31 -10.91 13.13
CA GLY A 154 8.13 -10.18 13.56
C GLY A 154 6.95 -10.36 12.62
N TYR A 155 5.80 -9.78 13.00
CA TYR A 155 4.59 -9.72 12.21
C TYR A 155 4.23 -8.29 11.81
N VAL A 156 3.63 -8.15 10.64
CA VAL A 156 2.93 -6.94 10.19
C VAL A 156 1.44 -7.23 10.18
N SER A 157 0.69 -6.34 10.84
CA SER A 157 -0.75 -6.22 10.71
C SER A 157 -1.07 -5.01 9.83
N LEU A 158 -2.09 -5.12 8.98
CA LEU A 158 -2.44 -4.11 7.99
C LEU A 158 -3.86 -3.59 8.20
N TYR A 159 -4.06 -2.29 8.02
CA TYR A 159 -5.36 -1.64 8.07
C TYR A 159 -5.57 -0.76 6.84
N PHE A 160 -6.71 -0.92 6.16
CA PHE A 160 -7.09 -0.12 5.00
C PHE A 160 -7.87 1.12 5.45
N THR A 161 -7.36 2.31 5.14
CA THR A 161 -8.04 3.57 5.46
C THR A 161 -9.10 3.93 4.44
N ARG A 162 -8.93 3.49 3.21
CA ARG A 162 -9.86 3.67 2.08
C ARG A 162 -9.61 2.64 0.99
N PRO A 163 -10.60 2.36 0.11
CA PRO A 163 -10.39 1.51 -1.05
C PRO A 163 -9.41 2.15 -2.05
N PHE A 164 -8.76 1.32 -2.86
CA PHE A 164 -7.85 1.72 -3.93
C PHE A 164 -7.94 0.77 -5.11
N VAL A 165 -7.51 1.24 -6.28
CA VAL A 165 -7.50 0.50 -7.53
C VAL A 165 -6.08 -0.02 -7.82
N GLY A 166 -5.97 -1.28 -8.20
CA GLY A 166 -4.72 -1.89 -8.64
C GLY A 166 -3.71 -2.06 -7.51
N GLN A 167 -2.56 -1.40 -7.60
CA GLN A 167 -1.43 -1.59 -6.72
C GLN A 167 -1.04 -0.31 -5.97
N VAL A 168 -0.84 -0.43 -4.66
CA VAL A 168 -0.23 0.60 -3.82
C VAL A 168 1.19 0.20 -3.47
N VAL A 169 2.15 1.00 -3.90
CA VAL A 169 3.58 0.78 -3.63
C VAL A 169 3.93 1.31 -2.24
N ILE A 170 4.71 0.53 -1.50
CA ILE A 170 5.30 0.90 -0.22
C ILE A 170 6.81 1.12 -0.47
N PRO A 171 7.29 2.37 -0.46
CA PRO A 171 8.72 2.64 -0.59
C PRO A 171 9.47 2.07 0.62
N SER A 172 10.80 1.94 0.53
CA SER A 172 11.61 1.48 1.67
C SER A 172 11.39 2.40 2.87
N THR A 173 10.70 1.88 3.86
CA THR A 173 10.24 2.62 5.04
C THR A 173 10.77 1.94 6.30
N LYS A 174 11.49 2.70 7.15
CA LYS A 174 11.89 2.22 8.46
C LYS A 174 10.66 2.17 9.37
N ILE A 175 10.37 0.97 9.90
CA ILE A 175 9.18 0.73 10.73
C ILE A 175 9.52 0.52 12.20
N LEU A 176 10.79 0.18 12.53
CA LEU A 176 11.19 -0.17 13.88
C LEU A 176 12.68 0.09 14.12
N ASP A 177 13.02 0.60 15.31
CA ASP A 177 14.34 0.58 15.93
C ASP A 177 14.29 -0.22 17.24
N LEU A 178 15.20 -1.19 17.39
CA LEU A 178 15.28 -2.06 18.56
C LEU A 178 16.55 -1.77 19.36
N TYR A 179 16.39 -1.51 20.64
CA TYR A 179 17.48 -1.31 21.61
C TYR A 179 17.51 -2.46 22.59
N GLY A 180 18.71 -2.77 23.08
CA GLY A 180 18.92 -3.80 24.09
C GLY A 180 19.79 -3.29 25.24
N THR A 181 19.55 -3.83 26.41
CA THR A 181 20.33 -3.54 27.63
C THR A 181 20.30 -4.69 28.61
N LYS A 182 21.29 -4.74 29.54
CA LYS A 182 21.35 -5.64 30.69
C LYS A 182 20.85 -4.95 31.99
N VAL A 183 20.54 -3.65 31.94
CA VAL A 183 19.99 -2.88 33.06
C VAL A 183 18.62 -2.37 32.68
N SER A 184 17.58 -2.88 33.34
CA SER A 184 16.19 -2.52 33.05
C SER A 184 15.97 -1.01 32.96
N GLY A 185 15.38 -0.55 31.86
CA GLY A 185 15.05 0.86 31.64
C GLY A 185 16.22 1.77 31.22
N SER A 186 17.48 1.29 31.20
CA SER A 186 18.66 2.04 30.81
C SER A 186 19.10 1.69 29.39
N TYR A 187 18.88 2.54 28.43
CA TYR A 187 19.18 2.29 27.01
C TYR A 187 20.15 3.31 26.43
N GLY A 188 21.08 2.83 25.59
CA GLY A 188 21.98 3.70 24.80
C GLY A 188 21.25 4.42 23.68
N GLY A 189 21.96 5.38 23.04
CA GLY A 189 21.40 6.19 21.96
C GLY A 189 21.37 5.49 20.59
N MET A 190 22.11 4.37 20.42
CA MET A 190 22.20 3.63 19.16
C MET A 190 21.34 2.37 19.20
N PRO A 191 20.43 2.14 18.25
CA PRO A 191 19.70 0.89 18.17
C PRO A 191 20.62 -0.26 17.76
N MET A 192 20.36 -1.46 18.31
CA MET A 192 21.03 -2.69 17.90
C MET A 192 20.60 -3.12 16.50
N SER A 193 19.32 -2.98 16.20
CA SER A 193 18.80 -3.26 14.86
C SER A 193 17.71 -2.27 14.45
N SER A 194 17.59 -2.04 13.14
CA SER A 194 16.53 -1.29 12.50
C SER A 194 15.87 -2.15 11.44
N VAL A 195 14.55 -2.11 11.38
CA VAL A 195 13.75 -2.92 10.45
C VAL A 195 13.10 -2.01 9.41
N TYR A 196 13.28 -2.36 8.16
CA TYR A 196 12.71 -1.65 7.00
C TYR A 196 11.78 -2.58 6.22
N MET A 197 10.65 -2.05 5.83
CA MET A 197 9.65 -2.69 4.99
C MET A 197 9.59 -1.98 3.64
N SER A 198 9.49 -2.73 2.54
CA SER A 198 9.21 -2.19 1.20
C SER A 198 8.39 -3.19 0.41
N GLY A 199 7.66 -2.74 -0.61
CA GLY A 199 6.89 -3.66 -1.45
C GLY A 199 5.60 -3.07 -1.97
N SER A 200 4.53 -3.85 -1.94
CA SER A 200 3.24 -3.42 -2.45
C SER A 200 2.07 -4.22 -1.91
N VAL A 201 0.92 -3.57 -1.90
CA VAL A 201 -0.39 -4.19 -1.70
C VAL A 201 -1.17 -4.07 -3.00
N THR A 202 -1.68 -5.19 -3.49
CA THR A 202 -2.44 -5.26 -4.75
C THR A 202 -3.86 -5.73 -4.46
N VAL A 203 -4.82 -5.04 -5.09
CA VAL A 203 -6.21 -5.49 -5.19
C VAL A 203 -6.51 -5.61 -6.68
N PRO A 204 -6.35 -6.79 -7.30
CA PRO A 204 -6.62 -6.96 -8.71
C PRO A 204 -8.11 -6.76 -8.97
N GLN A 205 -8.37 -5.93 -9.98
CA GLN A 205 -9.71 -5.60 -10.43
C GLN A 205 -9.79 -5.87 -11.92
N SER A 206 -10.90 -6.42 -12.36
CA SER A 206 -11.13 -6.70 -13.77
C SER A 206 -12.61 -6.62 -14.09
N CYS A 207 -12.92 -6.25 -15.31
CA CYS A 207 -14.26 -6.30 -15.86
C CYS A 207 -14.21 -6.94 -17.25
N GLU A 208 -15.14 -7.82 -17.52
CA GLU A 208 -15.36 -8.42 -18.82
C GLU A 208 -16.68 -7.93 -19.40
N ILE A 209 -16.68 -7.49 -20.65
CA ILE A 209 -17.84 -6.96 -21.35
C ILE A 209 -18.44 -8.07 -22.22
N ASN A 210 -19.75 -8.36 -22.07
CA ASN A 210 -20.48 -9.36 -22.83
C ASN A 210 -19.77 -10.71 -22.90
N ALA A 211 -19.16 -11.16 -21.79
CA ALA A 211 -18.36 -12.36 -21.72
C ALA A 211 -17.31 -12.48 -22.83
N GLY A 212 -16.64 -11.37 -23.17
CA GLY A 212 -15.56 -11.30 -24.16
C GLY A 212 -15.99 -11.41 -25.62
N GLN A 213 -17.31 -11.36 -25.90
CA GLN A 213 -17.82 -11.56 -27.26
C GLN A 213 -17.78 -10.25 -28.07
N VAL A 214 -17.47 -10.39 -29.37
CA VAL A 214 -17.52 -9.28 -30.32
C VAL A 214 -18.96 -8.85 -30.58
N ILE A 215 -19.21 -7.53 -30.45
CA ILE A 215 -20.53 -6.94 -30.73
C ILE A 215 -20.64 -6.65 -32.22
N ASN A 216 -21.58 -7.32 -32.91
CA ASN A 216 -21.84 -7.09 -34.32
C ASN A 216 -23.19 -6.38 -34.54
N VAL A 217 -23.15 -5.21 -35.13
CA VAL A 217 -24.35 -4.38 -35.40
C VAL A 217 -24.62 -4.34 -36.89
N LYS A 218 -25.79 -4.83 -37.31
CA LYS A 218 -26.23 -4.79 -38.73
C LYS A 218 -27.26 -3.69 -38.91
N PHE A 219 -26.97 -2.72 -39.73
CA PHE A 219 -27.87 -1.60 -40.03
C PHE A 219 -28.97 -1.96 -41.03
N GLY A 220 -28.76 -3.00 -41.85
CA GLY A 220 -29.66 -3.38 -42.93
C GLY A 220 -29.49 -2.50 -44.18
N ASN A 221 -30.47 -2.55 -45.06
CA ASN A 221 -30.43 -1.78 -46.29
C ASN A 221 -30.96 -0.37 -46.04
N ILE A 222 -30.24 0.63 -46.52
CA ILE A 222 -30.57 2.05 -46.45
C ILE A 222 -30.54 2.63 -47.88
N MET A 223 -31.59 3.33 -48.30
CA MET A 223 -31.59 3.96 -49.61
C MET A 223 -30.68 5.21 -49.60
N SER A 224 -29.84 5.37 -50.59
CA SER A 224 -28.96 6.54 -50.73
C SER A 224 -29.71 7.86 -50.62
N ASN A 225 -30.98 7.88 -51.06
CA ASN A 225 -31.86 9.02 -50.94
C ASN A 225 -32.33 9.37 -49.53
N ASP A 226 -32.23 8.46 -48.58
CA ASP A 226 -32.62 8.67 -47.19
C ASP A 226 -31.46 9.17 -46.32
N ILE A 227 -30.24 9.19 -46.84
CA ILE A 227 -29.03 9.58 -46.10
C ILE A 227 -28.29 10.72 -46.83
N LYS A 228 -28.98 11.88 -47.06
CA LYS A 228 -28.47 13.00 -47.84
C LYS A 228 -27.94 14.18 -47.02
N ASN A 229 -28.57 14.45 -45.91
CA ASN A 229 -28.31 15.69 -45.18
C ASN A 229 -27.09 15.50 -44.25
N PRO A 230 -26.08 16.38 -44.35
CA PRO A 230 -24.90 16.29 -43.51
C PRO A 230 -25.28 16.51 -42.04
N GLY A 231 -24.71 15.69 -41.17
CA GLY A 231 -24.94 15.72 -39.72
C GLY A 231 -26.22 14.99 -39.27
N GLU A 232 -27.08 14.56 -40.19
CA GLU A 232 -28.34 13.87 -39.88
C GLU A 232 -28.22 12.35 -40.10
N ILE A 233 -28.92 11.57 -39.27
CA ILE A 233 -29.11 10.15 -39.50
C ILE A 233 -30.02 9.90 -40.70
N ALA A 234 -29.94 8.70 -41.27
CA ALA A 234 -30.76 8.34 -42.40
C ALA A 234 -32.27 8.53 -42.08
N ASN A 235 -33.03 9.16 -43.01
CA ASN A 235 -34.43 9.43 -42.82
C ASN A 235 -35.22 8.13 -42.59
N GLY A 236 -36.11 8.14 -41.60
CA GLY A 236 -36.86 6.94 -41.21
C GLY A 236 -36.05 5.79 -40.59
N PHE A 237 -34.76 5.97 -40.39
CA PHE A 237 -33.93 4.97 -39.74
C PHE A 237 -34.15 4.93 -38.23
N THR A 238 -34.46 3.76 -37.71
CA THR A 238 -34.53 3.55 -36.27
C THR A 238 -33.13 3.14 -35.74
N PRO A 239 -32.49 3.95 -34.84
CA PRO A 239 -31.18 3.61 -34.28
C PRO A 239 -31.16 2.21 -33.70
N LYS A 240 -30.06 1.50 -33.90
CA LYS A 240 -29.85 0.16 -33.32
C LYS A 240 -29.36 0.32 -31.90
N VAL A 241 -30.10 -0.22 -30.96
CA VAL A 241 -29.72 -0.24 -29.55
C VAL A 241 -28.85 -1.49 -29.28
N VAL A 242 -27.77 -1.28 -28.56
CA VAL A 242 -26.85 -2.34 -28.08
C VAL A 242 -26.77 -2.23 -26.59
N ASP A 243 -27.28 -3.24 -25.92
CA ASP A 243 -27.13 -3.40 -24.49
C ASP A 243 -25.86 -4.22 -24.20
N MET A 244 -25.12 -3.75 -23.19
CA MET A 244 -23.87 -4.36 -22.75
C MET A 244 -24.00 -4.76 -21.30
N THR A 245 -23.47 -5.93 -20.97
CA THR A 245 -23.35 -6.43 -19.61
C THR A 245 -21.88 -6.50 -19.22
N LEU A 246 -21.59 -6.14 -17.99
CA LEU A 246 -20.26 -6.26 -17.40
C LEU A 246 -20.31 -7.29 -16.29
N ALA A 247 -19.33 -8.19 -16.28
CA ALA A 247 -19.01 -9.05 -15.16
C ALA A 247 -17.64 -8.64 -14.61
N CYS A 248 -17.60 -8.19 -13.38
CA CYS A 248 -16.39 -7.65 -12.78
C CYS A 248 -15.95 -8.47 -11.57
N ASN A 249 -14.69 -8.27 -11.16
CA ASN A 249 -14.13 -8.85 -9.96
C ASN A 249 -13.46 -7.77 -9.13
N ASN A 250 -13.65 -7.85 -7.81
CA ASN A 250 -12.94 -7.05 -6.82
C ASN A 250 -13.21 -5.54 -6.90
N ILE A 251 -14.41 -5.15 -7.33
CA ILE A 251 -14.85 -3.76 -7.39
C ILE A 251 -15.53 -3.41 -6.08
N SER A 252 -14.87 -2.57 -5.28
CA SER A 252 -15.43 -2.11 -4.01
C SER A 252 -16.33 -0.90 -4.17
N ASN A 253 -17.27 -0.75 -3.24
CA ASN A 253 -18.11 0.43 -3.19
C ASN A 253 -17.27 1.72 -3.11
N GLY A 254 -17.58 2.67 -4.01
CA GLY A 254 -16.83 3.93 -4.18
C GLY A 254 -15.78 3.92 -5.29
N VAL A 255 -15.59 2.79 -5.97
CA VAL A 255 -14.82 2.69 -7.22
C VAL A 255 -15.76 2.88 -8.40
N VAL A 256 -15.45 3.78 -9.33
CA VAL A 256 -16.30 4.07 -10.50
C VAL A 256 -15.92 3.14 -11.65
N VAL A 257 -16.92 2.45 -12.21
CA VAL A 257 -16.78 1.68 -13.45
C VAL A 257 -17.43 2.43 -14.57
N SER A 258 -16.73 2.62 -15.69
CA SER A 258 -17.24 3.23 -16.92
C SER A 258 -16.72 2.47 -18.14
N LEU A 259 -17.26 2.76 -19.33
CA LEU A 259 -16.75 2.20 -20.58
C LEU A 259 -16.16 3.32 -21.43
N SER A 260 -14.91 3.20 -21.83
CA SER A 260 -14.32 4.04 -22.87
C SER A 260 -14.69 3.50 -24.24
N PHE A 261 -15.06 4.42 -25.15
CA PHE A 261 -15.36 4.12 -26.55
C PHE A 261 -14.30 4.77 -27.43
N SER A 262 -13.66 3.99 -28.30
CA SER A 262 -12.61 4.49 -29.17
C SER A 262 -12.71 3.92 -30.58
N GLY A 263 -12.42 4.77 -31.58
CA GLY A 263 -12.41 4.42 -33.00
C GLY A 263 -11.79 5.52 -33.84
N GLU A 264 -11.76 5.33 -35.16
CA GLU A 264 -11.29 6.37 -36.07
C GLU A 264 -12.40 7.38 -36.31
N PRO A 265 -12.16 8.70 -36.11
CA PRO A 265 -13.15 9.70 -36.37
C PRO A 265 -13.34 9.92 -37.89
N SER A 266 -14.59 10.23 -38.34
CA SER A 266 -14.85 10.58 -39.72
C SER A 266 -14.24 11.95 -40.08
N GLY A 267 -13.68 12.07 -41.27
CA GLY A 267 -13.12 13.32 -41.75
C GLY A 267 -14.16 14.44 -41.96
N GLY A 268 -15.41 14.11 -42.23
CA GLY A 268 -16.48 15.08 -42.45
C GLY A 268 -17.18 15.48 -41.13
N ASP A 269 -17.22 14.58 -40.14
CA ASP A 269 -17.77 14.87 -38.81
C ASP A 269 -16.95 14.07 -37.75
N PRO A 270 -16.05 14.72 -37.01
CA PRO A 270 -15.18 14.02 -36.04
C PRO A 270 -15.92 13.43 -34.86
N THR A 271 -17.19 13.73 -34.65
CA THR A 271 -18.04 13.12 -33.63
C THR A 271 -18.73 11.85 -34.10
N ALA A 272 -18.58 11.47 -35.38
CA ALA A 272 -19.02 10.21 -35.94
C ALA A 272 -17.86 9.23 -36.15
N LEU A 273 -18.13 7.95 -35.95
CA LEU A 273 -17.19 6.87 -36.26
C LEU A 273 -17.04 6.76 -37.79
N LYS A 274 -15.80 6.72 -38.27
CA LYS A 274 -15.48 6.55 -39.68
C LYS A 274 -15.92 5.18 -40.19
N THR A 275 -16.41 5.17 -41.44
CA THR A 275 -16.65 3.97 -42.22
C THR A 275 -15.68 3.89 -43.40
N ASP A 276 -15.67 2.77 -44.12
CA ASP A 276 -14.99 2.62 -45.41
C ASP A 276 -15.71 3.35 -46.57
N ASN A 277 -16.89 3.92 -46.35
CA ASN A 277 -17.56 4.90 -47.25
C ASN A 277 -17.32 6.32 -46.72
N ASN A 278 -16.62 7.17 -47.47
CA ASN A 278 -16.23 8.51 -47.03
C ASN A 278 -17.41 9.45 -46.73
N ASP A 279 -18.60 9.19 -47.28
CA ASP A 279 -19.79 10.01 -47.10
C ASP A 279 -20.66 9.52 -45.92
N ILE A 280 -20.38 8.35 -45.39
CA ILE A 280 -21.13 7.73 -44.31
C ILE A 280 -20.26 7.62 -43.04
N GLY A 281 -20.78 8.12 -41.92
CA GLY A 281 -20.28 7.85 -40.58
C GLY A 281 -21.32 7.13 -39.74
N VAL A 282 -20.91 6.65 -38.54
CA VAL A 282 -21.84 6.10 -37.55
C VAL A 282 -21.90 7.00 -36.33
N ARG A 283 -23.08 7.53 -36.05
CA ARG A 283 -23.39 8.29 -34.85
C ARG A 283 -23.63 7.33 -33.72
N VAL A 284 -22.89 7.51 -32.62
CA VAL A 284 -23.09 6.77 -31.39
C VAL A 284 -23.63 7.70 -30.32
N ARG A 285 -24.62 7.23 -29.55
CA ARG A 285 -25.19 7.95 -28.40
C ARG A 285 -25.28 7.01 -27.19
N ASP A 286 -25.10 7.58 -26.02
CA ASP A 286 -25.34 6.88 -24.77
C ASP A 286 -26.86 6.69 -24.48
N ALA A 287 -27.16 6.03 -23.37
CA ALA A 287 -28.54 5.79 -22.91
C ALA A 287 -29.31 7.09 -22.61
N ASN A 288 -28.60 8.19 -22.35
CA ASN A 288 -29.18 9.52 -22.10
C ASN A 288 -29.36 10.35 -23.38
N GLY A 289 -28.94 9.80 -24.54
CA GLY A 289 -29.00 10.47 -25.83
C GLY A 289 -27.81 11.39 -26.13
N ASN A 290 -26.80 11.46 -25.26
CA ASN A 290 -25.59 12.24 -25.51
C ASN A 290 -24.73 11.59 -26.59
N ILE A 291 -24.07 12.41 -27.43
CA ILE A 291 -23.16 11.93 -28.46
C ILE A 291 -21.90 11.35 -27.76
N VAL A 292 -21.52 10.13 -28.15
CA VAL A 292 -20.30 9.46 -27.75
C VAL A 292 -19.31 9.52 -28.92
N PRO A 293 -18.31 10.43 -28.89
CA PRO A 293 -17.39 10.60 -30.00
C PRO A 293 -16.39 9.42 -30.05
N PRO A 294 -15.79 9.14 -31.23
CA PRO A 294 -14.77 8.05 -31.35
C PRO A 294 -13.47 8.34 -30.63
N VAL A 295 -13.22 9.58 -30.23
CA VAL A 295 -12.04 9.95 -29.45
C VAL A 295 -12.49 10.42 -28.08
N ASN A 296 -11.96 9.81 -27.02
CA ASN A 296 -12.34 10.07 -25.63
C ASN A 296 -13.85 9.88 -25.34
N GLY A 297 -14.52 9.02 -26.09
CA GLY A 297 -15.92 8.67 -25.84
C GLY A 297 -16.06 7.92 -24.51
N ASN A 298 -17.12 8.20 -23.78
CA ASN A 298 -17.45 7.54 -22.51
C ASN A 298 -18.91 7.09 -22.52
N LEU A 299 -19.14 5.85 -22.11
CA LEU A 299 -20.47 5.27 -21.92
C LEU A 299 -20.68 5.04 -20.42
N PRO A 300 -21.72 5.62 -19.83
CA PRO A 300 -22.00 5.44 -18.40
C PRO A 300 -22.39 3.98 -18.12
N VAL A 301 -21.98 3.48 -16.94
CA VAL A 301 -22.31 2.15 -16.44
C VAL A 301 -23.16 2.29 -15.19
N THR A 302 -24.27 1.58 -15.15
CA THR A 302 -25.00 1.33 -13.89
C THR A 302 -24.43 0.05 -13.29
N PHE A 303 -23.73 0.18 -12.13
CA PHE A 303 -22.99 -0.92 -11.52
C PHE A 303 -23.60 -1.33 -10.19
N ASP A 304 -23.81 -2.64 -10.02
CA ASP A 304 -24.21 -3.27 -8.75
C ASP A 304 -23.01 -3.92 -8.09
N TYR A 305 -22.55 -3.30 -6.99
CA TYR A 305 -21.40 -3.78 -6.23
C TYR A 305 -21.64 -5.09 -5.50
N SER A 306 -22.90 -5.43 -5.21
CA SER A 306 -23.22 -6.67 -4.50
C SER A 306 -23.13 -7.90 -5.38
N SER A 307 -23.53 -7.78 -6.63
CA SER A 307 -23.43 -8.85 -7.64
C SER A 307 -22.17 -8.75 -8.51
N GLN A 308 -21.39 -7.66 -8.36
CA GLN A 308 -20.22 -7.37 -9.19
C GLN A 308 -20.54 -7.33 -10.69
N THR A 309 -21.73 -6.83 -11.05
CA THR A 309 -22.19 -6.71 -12.43
C THR A 309 -22.55 -5.29 -12.78
N GLY A 310 -22.44 -4.96 -14.06
CA GLY A 310 -22.83 -3.66 -14.57
C GLY A 310 -23.61 -3.76 -15.87
N THR A 311 -24.34 -2.71 -16.19
CA THR A 311 -25.04 -2.57 -17.47
C THR A 311 -24.76 -1.21 -18.09
N SER A 312 -24.63 -1.18 -19.40
CA SER A 312 -24.53 0.04 -20.21
C SER A 312 -25.29 -0.17 -21.52
N SER A 313 -25.72 0.92 -22.14
CA SER A 313 -26.41 0.85 -23.41
C SER A 313 -25.95 1.98 -24.33
N MET A 314 -25.88 1.70 -25.63
CA MET A 314 -25.62 2.69 -26.66
C MET A 314 -26.56 2.51 -27.82
N SER A 315 -26.82 3.58 -28.55
CA SER A 315 -27.56 3.54 -29.82
C SER A 315 -26.67 3.98 -30.96
N LEU A 316 -26.79 3.30 -32.10
CA LEU A 316 -25.99 3.53 -33.30
C LEU A 316 -26.90 3.79 -34.50
N ALA A 317 -26.53 4.80 -35.31
CA ALA A 317 -27.23 5.12 -36.55
C ALA A 317 -26.24 5.58 -37.62
N PRO A 318 -26.37 5.12 -38.88
CA PRO A 318 -25.65 5.67 -40.00
C PRO A 318 -26.10 7.12 -40.28
N MET A 319 -25.15 7.97 -40.64
CA MET A 319 -25.39 9.37 -40.95
C MET A 319 -24.56 9.83 -42.13
N ASN A 320 -25.00 10.85 -42.83
CA ASN A 320 -24.18 11.51 -43.83
C ASN A 320 -23.21 12.48 -43.17
N VAL A 321 -21.94 12.45 -43.54
CA VAL A 321 -20.87 13.25 -42.92
C VAL A 321 -20.30 14.31 -43.85
N THR A 322 -20.63 14.29 -45.16
CA THR A 322 -20.10 15.22 -46.19
C THR A 322 -21.15 16.07 -46.85
N GLY A 323 -22.41 15.61 -46.92
CA GLY A 323 -23.48 16.22 -47.75
C GLY A 323 -23.54 15.70 -49.18
N ASN A 324 -22.58 14.85 -49.59
CA ASN A 324 -22.66 14.21 -50.90
C ASN A 324 -23.56 12.96 -50.83
N PRO A 325 -24.19 12.58 -51.94
CA PRO A 325 -24.89 11.31 -52.05
C PRO A 325 -23.89 10.16 -51.88
N PRO A 326 -24.09 9.25 -50.92
CA PRO A 326 -23.16 8.15 -50.70
C PRO A 326 -23.12 7.20 -51.89
N ALA A 327 -21.92 6.67 -52.18
CA ALA A 327 -21.75 5.60 -53.15
C ALA A 327 -22.54 4.36 -52.72
N ILE A 328 -23.14 3.66 -53.69
CA ILE A 328 -23.88 2.42 -53.45
C ILE A 328 -22.88 1.30 -53.11
N GLY A 329 -23.16 0.56 -52.05
CA GLY A 329 -22.32 -0.57 -51.62
C GLY A 329 -22.49 -0.83 -50.15
N GLN A 330 -21.67 -1.80 -49.65
CA GLN A 330 -21.58 -2.08 -48.21
C GLN A 330 -20.68 -1.03 -47.58
N PHE A 331 -20.93 -0.76 -46.30
CA PHE A 331 -20.01 0.04 -45.46
C PHE A 331 -19.81 -0.64 -44.12
N ASN A 332 -18.61 -0.50 -43.58
CA ASN A 332 -18.20 -1.08 -42.33
C ASN A 332 -17.50 -0.05 -41.44
N ALA A 333 -17.65 -0.20 -40.13
CA ALA A 333 -16.95 0.60 -39.16
C ALA A 333 -16.47 -0.34 -38.02
N VAL A 334 -15.38 0.02 -37.35
CA VAL A 334 -14.83 -0.72 -36.22
C VAL A 334 -14.56 0.26 -35.07
N ALA A 335 -14.97 -0.14 -33.88
CA ALA A 335 -14.65 0.56 -32.63
C ALA A 335 -14.24 -0.43 -31.56
N THR A 336 -13.54 0.07 -30.55
CA THR A 336 -13.14 -0.67 -29.35
C THR A 336 -13.85 -0.10 -28.13
N ILE A 337 -14.32 -0.97 -27.26
CA ILE A 337 -14.92 -0.62 -25.98
C ILE A 337 -14.09 -1.27 -24.89
N ASN A 338 -13.59 -0.48 -23.93
CA ASN A 338 -12.83 -1.00 -22.78
C ASN A 338 -13.51 -0.60 -21.48
N ALA A 339 -13.45 -1.47 -20.48
CA ALA A 339 -13.86 -1.15 -19.14
C ALA A 339 -12.78 -0.31 -18.44
N GLU A 340 -13.16 0.82 -17.89
CA GLU A 340 -12.33 1.73 -17.10
C GLU A 340 -12.75 1.61 -15.64
N ILE A 341 -11.78 1.38 -14.77
CA ILE A 341 -11.97 1.24 -13.31
C ILE A 341 -11.19 2.36 -12.63
N ASN A 342 -11.88 3.32 -11.96
CA ASN A 342 -11.32 4.58 -11.44
C ASN A 342 -11.56 4.80 -9.95
#